data_91ab09ca23b3334876492601bdd7ed74
#
_entry.id   91ab09ca23b3334876492601bdd7ed74
#
_cell.length_a   1.000
_cell.length_b   1.000
_cell.length_c   1.000
_cell.angle_alpha   90.00
_cell.angle_beta   90.00
_cell.angle_gamma   90.00
#
_symmetry.space_group_name_H-M   'P 1'
#
loop_
_entity.id
_entity.type
_entity.pdbx_description
1 polymer ?
#
loop_
_entity_poly.entity_id
_entity_poly.type
_entity_poly.pdbx_seq_one_letter_code
_entity_poly.pdbx_strand_id
1 'polypeptide(L)'
;MQSKDLLVPARYYMRLGEVLQRHGIDMRNCLRTLKLPQQALEEPDAMLRFSQVETLIAEVVQVSGRGDLGFELGKLLTVSTHSFVGFGMLNSPDVYSSLQFVSRYFRLVMPSFRLRHSSGPDYCELHFTPTLAMGHQCLSFHLEAISTAALRDVQDLAGDRRPPCRLDLSIPEPLHVQRYAELRDVKCSFAGDRTPGARLRFSGDLRAFPVAMADTNALKVAEERCRALVQQVTGVRQFADWVEMTLREVSNGLPTLAELAAMLNLSTRTLNRYLEREGTSFRELAGRVQHELACERLATSTLSITEIAYSLGFRDTANFTRAFRSRAGCSPRDYRDRTRSQSASIAGAARSPGEPVPLS
;
A
#
# COMPACT_ATOMS: atom_id res chain seq x y z
N MET A 1 15.93 14.56 -2.81
CA MET A 1 15.56 14.65 -1.37
C MET A 1 15.89 13.31 -0.73
N GLN A 2 16.68 13.28 0.33
CA GLN A 2 17.06 12.02 0.95
C GLN A 2 15.82 11.40 1.59
N SER A 3 15.57 10.12 1.32
CA SER A 3 14.39 9.36 1.76
C SER A 3 14.16 9.35 3.29
N LYS A 4 15.16 9.75 4.06
CA LYS A 4 15.13 9.78 5.54
C LYS A 4 14.34 10.95 6.15
N ASP A 5 13.96 11.95 5.36
CA ASP A 5 13.21 13.13 5.82
C ASP A 5 11.70 13.03 5.63
N LEU A 6 11.20 11.84 5.20
CA LEU A 6 9.76 11.61 5.10
C LEU A 6 9.11 11.72 6.47
N LEU A 7 8.05 12.53 6.56
CA LEU A 7 7.24 12.67 7.77
C LEU A 7 6.11 11.64 7.78
N VAL A 8 5.92 10.99 8.92
CA VAL A 8 4.87 9.98 9.16
C VAL A 8 4.10 10.32 10.43
N PRO A 9 2.78 10.03 10.51
CA PRO A 9 1.99 10.35 11.69
C PRO A 9 2.48 9.62 12.94
N ALA A 10 2.77 10.36 14.00
CA ALA A 10 3.25 9.82 15.28
C ALA A 10 2.22 8.93 15.97
N ARG A 11 0.92 9.24 15.82
CA ARG A 11 -0.19 8.56 16.50
C ARG A 11 -0.18 7.04 16.40
N TYR A 12 0.31 6.48 15.28
CA TYR A 12 0.41 5.02 15.13
C TYR A 12 1.46 4.42 16.05
N TYR A 13 2.63 5.05 16.14
CA TYR A 13 3.76 4.56 16.93
C TYR A 13 3.56 4.80 18.42
N MET A 14 2.84 5.85 18.80
CA MET A 14 2.51 6.10 20.21
C MET A 14 1.66 5.00 20.81
N ARG A 15 0.86 4.30 20.01
CA ARG A 15 0.11 3.13 20.45
C ARG A 15 0.98 1.92 20.84
N LEU A 16 2.26 1.91 20.45
CA LEU A 16 3.21 0.94 20.97
C LEU A 16 3.36 1.02 22.50
N GLY A 17 3.13 2.19 23.08
CA GLY A 17 3.12 2.37 24.54
C GLY A 17 2.15 1.41 25.24
N GLU A 18 0.97 1.18 24.65
CA GLU A 18 -0.03 0.24 25.17
C GLU A 18 0.46 -1.22 25.11
N VAL A 19 1.19 -1.58 24.04
CA VAL A 19 1.79 -2.91 23.90
C VAL A 19 2.90 -3.11 24.92
N LEU A 20 3.82 -2.15 25.01
CA LEU A 20 4.99 -2.21 25.89
C LEU A 20 4.58 -2.22 27.37
N GLN A 21 3.58 -1.45 27.75
CA GLN A 21 3.09 -1.39 29.13
C GLN A 21 2.56 -2.74 29.63
N ARG A 22 1.93 -3.56 28.77
CA ARG A 22 1.50 -4.94 29.10
C ARG A 22 2.68 -5.85 29.46
N HIS A 23 3.88 -5.48 29.06
CA HIS A 23 5.13 -6.19 29.34
C HIS A 23 6.02 -5.48 30.35
N GLY A 24 5.48 -4.50 31.09
CA GLY A 24 6.21 -3.75 32.13
C GLY A 24 7.25 -2.77 31.58
N ILE A 25 7.20 -2.43 30.29
CA ILE A 25 8.13 -1.50 29.66
C ILE A 25 7.46 -0.14 29.49
N ASP A 26 8.10 0.89 30.00
CA ASP A 26 7.64 2.27 29.85
C ASP A 26 8.21 2.91 28.57
N MET A 27 7.33 3.18 27.61
CA MET A 27 7.68 3.84 26.34
C MET A 27 8.41 5.19 26.56
N ARG A 28 8.14 5.91 27.66
CA ARG A 28 8.82 7.16 27.98
C ARG A 28 10.32 7.01 28.11
N ASN A 29 10.80 5.85 28.54
CA ASN A 29 12.23 5.57 28.63
C ASN A 29 12.85 5.48 27.22
N CYS A 30 12.21 4.76 26.29
CA CYS A 30 12.64 4.68 24.89
C CYS A 30 12.66 6.06 24.23
N LEU A 31 11.62 6.88 24.43
CA LEU A 31 11.54 8.24 23.87
C LEU A 31 12.64 9.15 24.44
N ARG A 32 12.99 9.04 25.72
CA ARG A 32 14.11 9.81 26.33
C ARG A 32 15.45 9.42 25.74
N THR A 33 15.71 8.13 25.60
CA THR A 33 16.96 7.64 24.98
C THR A 33 17.12 8.22 23.57
N LEU A 34 16.02 8.33 22.83
CA LEU A 34 15.98 8.87 21.46
C LEU A 34 15.90 10.40 21.39
N LYS A 35 15.86 11.09 22.55
CA LYS A 35 15.64 12.55 22.64
C LYS A 35 14.39 13.03 21.92
N LEU A 36 13.33 12.23 21.92
CA LEU A 36 12.04 12.55 21.36
C LEU A 36 11.14 13.20 22.43
N PRO A 37 10.61 14.39 22.19
CA PRO A 37 9.75 15.07 23.15
C PRO A 37 8.37 14.40 23.23
N GLN A 38 8.07 13.72 24.33
CA GLN A 38 6.82 12.99 24.50
C GLN A 38 5.59 13.87 24.27
N GLN A 39 5.53 15.02 24.91
CA GLN A 39 4.38 15.94 24.80
C GLN A 39 4.08 16.35 23.37
N ALA A 40 5.13 16.60 22.56
CA ALA A 40 4.95 16.95 21.15
C ALA A 40 4.45 15.76 20.29
N LEU A 41 4.62 14.53 20.76
CA LEU A 41 4.14 13.33 20.07
C LEU A 41 2.71 12.93 20.41
N GLU A 42 2.16 13.47 21.52
CA GLU A 42 0.78 13.25 21.96
C GLU A 42 -0.22 14.15 21.23
N GLU A 43 0.25 15.19 20.54
CA GLU A 43 -0.59 16.04 19.70
C GLU A 43 -1.22 15.23 18.54
N PRO A 44 -2.51 15.44 18.20
CA PRO A 44 -3.23 14.67 17.20
C PRO A 44 -2.55 14.67 15.81
N ASP A 45 -1.91 15.77 15.44
CA ASP A 45 -1.25 15.99 14.16
C ASP A 45 0.28 15.86 14.24
N ALA A 46 0.79 15.29 15.35
CA ALA A 46 2.22 15.08 15.54
C ALA A 46 2.81 14.18 14.44
N MET A 47 3.98 14.58 13.96
CA MET A 47 4.69 13.88 12.90
C MET A 47 6.10 13.49 13.36
N LEU A 48 6.55 12.32 12.95
CA LEU A 48 7.92 11.84 13.13
C LEU A 48 8.63 11.80 11.77
N ARG A 49 9.94 12.07 11.78
CA ARG A 49 10.78 11.73 10.62
C ARG A 49 10.91 10.21 10.53
N PHE A 50 10.90 9.66 9.34
CA PHE A 50 10.99 8.21 9.17
C PHE A 50 12.26 7.62 9.79
N SER A 51 13.38 8.36 9.77
CA SER A 51 14.61 7.97 10.47
C SER A 51 14.43 7.84 11.99
N GLN A 52 13.60 8.68 12.60
CA GLN A 52 13.28 8.58 14.03
C GLN A 52 12.41 7.33 14.31
N VAL A 53 11.52 7.00 13.37
CA VAL A 53 10.71 5.78 13.46
C VAL A 53 11.57 4.51 13.37
N GLU A 54 12.52 4.45 12.42
CA GLU A 54 13.45 3.32 12.34
C GLU A 54 14.22 3.13 13.66
N THR A 55 14.72 4.23 14.23
CA THR A 55 15.44 4.19 15.51
C THR A 55 14.53 3.79 16.66
N LEU A 56 13.28 4.28 16.69
CA LEU A 56 12.30 3.92 17.72
C LEU A 56 11.95 2.42 17.66
N ILE A 57 11.71 1.88 16.46
CA ILE A 57 11.43 0.44 16.29
C ILE A 57 12.62 -0.41 16.75
N ALA A 58 13.83 -0.03 16.37
CA ALA A 58 15.05 -0.75 16.82
C ALA A 58 15.17 -0.74 18.34
N GLU A 59 14.98 0.41 18.99
CA GLU A 59 15.06 0.56 20.45
C GLU A 59 13.99 -0.29 21.16
N VAL A 60 12.72 -0.19 20.74
CA VAL A 60 11.64 -0.94 21.41
C VAL A 60 11.78 -2.44 21.23
N VAL A 61 12.26 -2.92 20.07
CA VAL A 61 12.56 -4.34 19.86
C VAL A 61 13.72 -4.78 20.73
N GLN A 62 14.78 -3.99 20.82
CA GLN A 62 15.95 -4.30 21.65
C GLN A 62 15.58 -4.38 23.14
N VAL A 63 14.85 -3.40 23.66
CA VAL A 63 14.47 -3.33 25.08
C VAL A 63 13.46 -4.42 25.46
N SER A 64 12.53 -4.74 24.55
CA SER A 64 11.49 -5.75 24.82
C SER A 64 11.93 -7.18 24.51
N GLY A 65 12.96 -7.38 23.69
CA GLY A 65 13.35 -8.69 23.16
C GLY A 65 12.28 -9.32 22.23
N ARG A 66 11.30 -8.53 21.73
CA ARG A 66 10.13 -9.03 21.00
C ARG A 66 10.20 -8.68 19.52
N GLY A 67 10.04 -9.68 18.67
CA GLY A 67 9.94 -9.51 17.21
C GLY A 67 8.52 -9.30 16.70
N ASP A 68 7.49 -9.52 17.53
CA ASP A 68 6.07 -9.49 17.16
C ASP A 68 5.36 -8.14 17.43
N LEU A 69 6.11 -7.09 17.72
CA LEU A 69 5.55 -5.78 18.06
C LEU A 69 4.74 -5.16 16.92
N GLY A 70 5.12 -5.42 15.66
CA GLY A 70 4.35 -5.00 14.49
C GLY A 70 2.98 -5.67 14.45
N PHE A 71 2.94 -6.98 14.64
CA PHE A 71 1.72 -7.76 14.71
C PHE A 71 0.79 -7.26 15.84
N GLU A 72 1.33 -7.05 17.05
CA GLU A 72 0.56 -6.52 18.19
C GLU A 72 0.04 -5.11 17.94
N LEU A 73 0.88 -4.24 17.38
CA LEU A 73 0.46 -2.88 17.05
C LEU A 73 -0.73 -2.90 16.09
N GLY A 74 -0.63 -3.68 15.01
CA GLY A 74 -1.69 -3.75 14.00
C GLY A 74 -3.05 -4.19 14.59
N LYS A 75 -3.04 -5.10 15.57
CA LYS A 75 -4.26 -5.52 16.30
C LYS A 75 -4.91 -4.39 17.11
N LEU A 76 -4.16 -3.38 17.52
CA LEU A 76 -4.68 -2.22 18.26
C LEU A 76 -5.21 -1.12 17.34
N LEU A 77 -4.75 -1.08 16.09
CA LEU A 77 -5.21 -0.08 15.14
C LEU A 77 -6.61 -0.45 14.64
N THR A 78 -7.52 0.49 14.76
CA THR A 78 -8.91 0.38 14.31
C THR A 78 -9.18 1.44 13.24
N VAL A 79 -10.26 1.32 12.49
CA VAL A 79 -10.65 2.29 11.47
C VAL A 79 -10.61 3.73 12.00
N SER A 80 -11.07 3.96 13.24
CA SER A 80 -11.06 5.29 13.87
C SER A 80 -9.66 5.87 14.10
N THR A 81 -8.63 5.04 14.19
CA THR A 81 -7.24 5.47 14.34
C THR A 81 -6.73 6.24 13.10
N HIS A 82 -7.36 6.05 11.95
CA HIS A 82 -6.97 6.68 10.70
C HIS A 82 -7.51 8.11 10.50
N SER A 83 -8.03 8.74 11.56
CA SER A 83 -8.53 10.12 11.54
C SER A 83 -9.60 10.33 10.46
N PHE A 84 -9.51 11.37 9.64
CA PHE A 84 -10.49 11.66 8.58
C PHE A 84 -10.57 10.56 7.50
N VAL A 85 -9.50 9.82 7.26
CA VAL A 85 -9.54 8.66 6.35
C VAL A 85 -10.42 7.57 6.96
N GLY A 86 -10.23 7.26 8.24
CA GLY A 86 -11.09 6.31 8.96
C GLY A 86 -12.55 6.76 9.04
N PHE A 87 -12.77 8.06 9.24
CA PHE A 87 -14.12 8.63 9.20
C PHE A 87 -14.79 8.41 7.84
N GLY A 88 -14.06 8.61 6.73
CA GLY A 88 -14.58 8.32 5.40
C GLY A 88 -14.85 6.82 5.15
N MET A 89 -13.97 5.95 5.67
CA MET A 89 -14.18 4.49 5.60
C MET A 89 -15.47 4.07 6.32
N LEU A 90 -15.71 4.56 7.54
CA LEU A 90 -16.90 4.25 8.34
C LEU A 90 -18.20 4.74 7.72
N ASN A 91 -18.16 5.78 6.90
CA ASN A 91 -19.32 6.38 6.24
C ASN A 91 -19.48 5.96 4.78
N SER A 92 -18.60 5.08 4.27
CA SER A 92 -18.73 4.49 2.94
C SER A 92 -19.92 3.52 2.87
N PRO A 93 -20.57 3.32 1.71
CA PRO A 93 -21.76 2.48 1.60
C PRO A 93 -21.49 1.00 1.89
N ASP A 94 -20.30 0.50 1.57
CA ASP A 94 -19.89 -0.89 1.71
C ASP A 94 -18.38 -1.01 1.94
N VAL A 95 -17.93 -2.22 2.29
CA VAL A 95 -16.51 -2.50 2.56
C VAL A 95 -15.66 -2.23 1.32
N TYR A 96 -16.13 -2.57 0.13
CA TYR A 96 -15.39 -2.30 -1.11
C TYR A 96 -15.11 -0.81 -1.30
N SER A 97 -16.12 0.02 -1.15
CA SER A 97 -16.03 1.49 -1.23
C SER A 97 -15.12 2.07 -0.15
N SER A 98 -15.16 1.50 1.07
CA SER A 98 -14.25 1.85 2.16
C SER A 98 -12.79 1.57 1.81
N LEU A 99 -12.51 0.41 1.20
CA LEU A 99 -11.15 0.06 0.78
C LEU A 99 -10.66 0.92 -0.40
N GLN A 100 -11.56 1.30 -1.31
CA GLN A 100 -11.23 2.29 -2.34
C GLN A 100 -10.91 3.66 -1.73
N PHE A 101 -11.68 4.08 -0.72
CA PHE A 101 -11.47 5.35 -0.05
C PHE A 101 -10.10 5.40 0.65
N VAL A 102 -9.76 4.39 1.46
CA VAL A 102 -8.45 4.34 2.12
C VAL A 102 -7.31 4.25 1.11
N SER A 103 -7.46 3.50 0.02
CA SER A 103 -6.44 3.42 -1.03
C SER A 103 -6.14 4.78 -1.64
N ARG A 104 -7.18 5.58 -1.92
CA ARG A 104 -7.05 6.94 -2.45
C ARG A 104 -6.30 7.88 -1.51
N TYR A 105 -6.51 7.74 -0.21
CA TYR A 105 -5.97 8.64 0.81
C TYR A 105 -4.91 7.99 1.71
N PHE A 106 -4.39 6.81 1.32
CA PHE A 106 -3.46 6.03 2.14
C PHE A 106 -2.19 6.80 2.53
N ARG A 107 -1.77 7.75 1.72
CA ARG A 107 -0.67 8.64 2.03
C ARG A 107 -0.86 9.46 3.31
N LEU A 108 -2.10 9.77 3.69
CA LEU A 108 -2.43 10.43 4.98
C LEU A 108 -2.33 9.45 6.15
N VAL A 109 -2.41 8.15 5.88
CA VAL A 109 -2.30 7.06 6.86
C VAL A 109 -0.84 6.67 7.05
N MET A 110 -0.17 6.24 5.97
CA MET A 110 1.21 5.75 6.03
C MET A 110 2.00 6.18 4.78
N PRO A 111 2.61 7.37 4.80
CA PRO A 111 3.34 7.92 3.65
C PRO A 111 4.54 7.07 3.19
N SER A 112 5.11 6.27 4.10
CA SER A 112 6.23 5.36 3.82
C SER A 112 5.85 4.11 3.03
N PHE A 113 4.55 3.90 2.78
CA PHE A 113 4.03 2.82 1.97
C PHE A 113 3.04 3.34 0.92
N ARG A 114 2.97 2.63 -0.19
CA ARG A 114 1.94 2.79 -1.22
C ARG A 114 0.94 1.66 -1.07
N LEU A 115 -0.34 1.98 -1.12
CA LEU A 115 -1.42 1.01 -1.20
C LEU A 115 -1.98 1.00 -2.62
N ARG A 116 -2.01 -0.17 -3.25
CA ARG A 116 -2.75 -0.44 -4.48
C ARG A 116 -3.97 -1.27 -4.15
N HIS A 117 -5.09 -0.90 -4.72
CA HIS A 117 -6.33 -1.64 -4.67
C HIS A 117 -6.64 -2.20 -6.06
N SER A 118 -6.94 -3.48 -6.15
CA SER A 118 -7.43 -4.12 -7.37
C SER A 118 -8.60 -5.04 -7.02
N SER A 119 -9.48 -5.29 -7.98
CA SER A 119 -10.65 -6.14 -7.77
C SER A 119 -11.05 -6.87 -9.05
N GLY A 120 -11.67 -8.01 -8.87
CA GLY A 120 -12.33 -8.79 -9.91
C GLY A 120 -13.75 -9.15 -9.47
N PRO A 121 -14.45 -10.03 -10.23
CA PRO A 121 -15.80 -10.46 -9.87
C PRO A 121 -15.90 -11.10 -8.49
N ASP A 122 -14.89 -11.90 -8.11
CA ASP A 122 -14.90 -12.74 -6.93
C ASP A 122 -13.78 -12.41 -5.93
N TYR A 123 -13.11 -11.26 -6.06
CA TYR A 123 -12.06 -10.87 -5.13
C TYR A 123 -11.85 -9.37 -5.07
N CYS A 124 -11.27 -8.95 -3.96
CA CYS A 124 -10.70 -7.64 -3.75
C CYS A 124 -9.28 -7.81 -3.16
N GLU A 125 -8.31 -7.10 -3.69
CA GLU A 125 -6.91 -7.23 -3.29
C GLU A 125 -6.33 -5.87 -2.90
N LEU A 126 -5.62 -5.84 -1.77
CA LEU A 126 -4.83 -4.74 -1.29
C LEU A 126 -3.34 -5.13 -1.38
N HIS A 127 -2.54 -4.29 -2.01
CA HIS A 127 -1.11 -4.50 -2.12
C HIS A 127 -0.34 -3.31 -1.56
N PHE A 128 0.39 -3.54 -0.48
CA PHE A 128 1.22 -2.56 0.21
C PHE A 128 2.68 -2.72 -0.20
N THR A 129 3.28 -1.65 -0.70
CA THR A 129 4.70 -1.63 -1.09
C THR A 129 5.42 -0.44 -0.43
N PRO A 130 6.65 -0.61 0.08
CA PRO A 130 7.40 0.51 0.64
C PRO A 130 7.73 1.55 -0.45
N THR A 131 7.68 2.84 -0.09
CA THR A 131 8.03 3.95 -0.98
C THR A 131 9.48 4.42 -0.83
N LEU A 132 10.17 3.87 0.18
CA LEU A 132 11.57 4.17 0.49
C LEU A 132 12.29 2.92 0.99
N ALA A 133 13.61 2.90 0.88
CA ALA A 133 14.43 1.83 1.45
C ALA A 133 14.44 1.93 2.98
N MET A 134 14.22 0.80 3.64
CA MET A 134 14.26 0.67 5.10
C MET A 134 14.96 -0.62 5.52
N GLY A 135 15.46 -0.66 6.75
CA GLY A 135 16.09 -1.87 7.31
C GLY A 135 15.10 -3.03 7.42
N HIS A 136 15.59 -4.26 7.36
CA HIS A 136 14.77 -5.48 7.41
C HIS A 136 13.83 -5.52 8.62
N GLN A 137 14.32 -5.19 9.81
CA GLN A 137 13.53 -5.15 11.04
C GLN A 137 12.38 -4.14 10.94
N CYS A 138 12.66 -2.93 10.42
CA CYS A 138 11.67 -1.88 10.21
C CYS A 138 10.63 -2.29 9.15
N LEU A 139 11.06 -2.94 8.07
CA LEU A 139 10.17 -3.47 7.04
C LEU A 139 9.24 -4.53 7.60
N SER A 140 9.78 -5.54 8.30
CA SER A 140 9.00 -6.62 8.90
C SER A 140 7.96 -6.07 9.87
N PHE A 141 8.36 -5.18 10.76
CA PHE A 141 7.46 -4.50 11.69
C PHE A 141 6.30 -3.81 10.97
N HIS A 142 6.59 -3.03 9.92
CA HIS A 142 5.54 -2.29 9.21
C HIS A 142 4.64 -3.20 8.40
N LEU A 143 5.17 -4.23 7.72
CA LEU A 143 4.36 -5.15 6.95
C LEU A 143 3.39 -5.94 7.85
N GLU A 144 3.83 -6.34 9.02
CA GLU A 144 2.97 -6.97 10.03
C GLU A 144 1.90 -5.98 10.55
N ALA A 145 2.31 -4.77 10.95
CA ALA A 145 1.41 -3.76 11.49
C ALA A 145 0.32 -3.34 10.49
N ILE A 146 0.71 -3.04 9.26
CA ILE A 146 -0.21 -2.60 8.20
C ILE A 146 -1.17 -3.75 7.82
N SER A 147 -0.66 -4.97 7.67
CA SER A 147 -1.49 -6.11 7.27
C SER A 147 -2.51 -6.48 8.34
N THR A 148 -2.06 -6.51 9.60
CA THR A 148 -2.94 -6.84 10.73
C THR A 148 -3.97 -5.74 10.96
N ALA A 149 -3.57 -4.45 10.80
CA ALA A 149 -4.51 -3.33 10.85
C ALA A 149 -5.55 -3.40 9.72
N ALA A 150 -5.13 -3.67 8.47
CA ALA A 150 -6.06 -3.79 7.35
C ALA A 150 -7.07 -4.94 7.53
N LEU A 151 -6.64 -6.08 8.09
CA LEU A 151 -7.54 -7.17 8.46
C LEU A 151 -8.52 -6.74 9.55
N ARG A 152 -8.05 -5.99 10.54
CA ARG A 152 -8.89 -5.44 11.62
C ARG A 152 -9.88 -4.43 11.08
N ASP A 153 -9.47 -3.53 10.19
CA ASP A 153 -10.35 -2.55 9.56
C ASP A 153 -11.49 -3.22 8.78
N VAL A 154 -11.17 -4.24 7.97
CA VAL A 154 -12.20 -5.01 7.25
C VAL A 154 -13.15 -5.72 8.22
N GLN A 155 -12.64 -6.24 9.34
CA GLN A 155 -13.47 -6.84 10.37
C GLN A 155 -14.39 -5.81 11.03
N ASP A 156 -13.88 -4.65 11.40
CA ASP A 156 -14.65 -3.58 12.04
C ASP A 156 -15.75 -3.05 11.10
N LEU A 157 -15.49 -3.00 9.79
CA LEU A 157 -16.44 -2.56 8.76
C LEU A 157 -17.49 -3.62 8.39
N ALA A 158 -17.08 -4.89 8.29
CA ALA A 158 -17.96 -6.00 7.89
C ALA A 158 -18.78 -6.59 9.06
N GLY A 159 -18.45 -6.23 10.30
CA GLY A 159 -19.09 -6.75 11.51
C GLY A 159 -18.80 -8.25 11.72
N ASP A 160 -19.86 -9.03 12.02
CA ASP A 160 -19.73 -10.47 12.29
C ASP A 160 -19.42 -11.31 11.05
N ARG A 161 -19.67 -10.77 9.86
CA ARG A 161 -19.43 -11.43 8.57
C ARG A 161 -18.02 -11.12 8.09
N ARG A 162 -17.13 -12.12 8.08
CA ARG A 162 -15.74 -11.94 7.67
C ARG A 162 -15.51 -12.55 6.29
N PRO A 163 -15.06 -11.77 5.30
CA PRO A 163 -14.64 -12.35 4.04
C PRO A 163 -13.33 -13.14 4.27
N PRO A 164 -13.23 -14.40 3.77
CA PRO A 164 -11.98 -15.14 3.82
C PRO A 164 -10.86 -14.37 3.14
N CYS A 165 -9.67 -14.39 3.76
CA CYS A 165 -8.53 -13.63 3.26
C CYS A 165 -7.29 -14.52 3.10
N ARG A 166 -6.50 -14.25 2.05
CA ARG A 166 -5.13 -14.71 1.92
C ARG A 166 -4.20 -13.54 2.14
N LEU A 167 -3.24 -13.71 3.06
CA LEU A 167 -2.19 -12.75 3.37
C LEU A 167 -0.84 -13.31 2.92
N ASP A 168 -0.21 -12.65 1.96
CA ASP A 168 1.13 -12.99 1.49
C ASP A 168 2.10 -11.88 1.93
N LEU A 169 3.12 -12.22 2.71
CA LEU A 169 4.15 -11.31 3.24
C LEU A 169 5.50 -11.61 2.59
N SER A 170 6.21 -10.59 2.13
CA SER A 170 7.54 -10.72 1.51
C SER A 170 8.68 -10.90 2.52
N ILE A 171 8.37 -11.05 3.80
CA ILE A 171 9.34 -11.32 4.86
C ILE A 171 9.54 -12.83 5.04
N PRO A 172 10.70 -13.27 5.57
CA PRO A 172 10.87 -14.65 6.03
C PRO A 172 9.83 -15.00 7.09
N GLU A 173 9.54 -16.29 7.22
CA GLU A 173 8.66 -16.78 8.27
C GLU A 173 9.19 -16.34 9.65
N PRO A 174 8.39 -15.55 10.42
CA PRO A 174 8.85 -15.01 11.69
C PRO A 174 8.85 -16.08 12.78
N LEU A 175 9.70 -15.91 13.79
CA LEU A 175 9.77 -16.83 14.93
C LEU A 175 8.44 -16.96 15.68
N HIS A 176 7.60 -15.95 15.60
CA HIS A 176 6.26 -15.92 16.20
C HIS A 176 5.14 -16.32 15.21
N VAL A 177 5.45 -17.10 14.18
CA VAL A 177 4.47 -17.50 13.13
C VAL A 177 3.22 -18.15 13.72
N GLN A 178 3.32 -18.85 14.85
CA GLN A 178 2.16 -19.47 15.54
C GLN A 178 1.08 -18.42 15.90
N ARG A 179 1.45 -17.17 16.10
CA ARG A 179 0.52 -16.09 16.42
C ARG A 179 -0.42 -15.73 15.25
N TYR A 180 -0.02 -16.05 14.03
CA TYR A 180 -0.87 -15.84 12.87
C TYR A 180 -2.12 -16.74 12.89
N ALA A 181 -2.13 -17.81 13.68
CA ALA A 181 -3.35 -18.60 13.94
C ALA A 181 -4.44 -17.81 14.70
N GLU A 182 -4.09 -16.69 15.35
CA GLU A 182 -5.07 -15.77 15.96
C GLU A 182 -5.91 -15.03 14.90
N LEU A 183 -5.41 -14.94 13.66
CA LEU A 183 -6.12 -14.31 12.53
C LEU A 183 -7.13 -15.30 11.95
N ARG A 184 -8.39 -15.19 12.38
CA ARG A 184 -9.46 -16.08 11.93
C ARG A 184 -9.76 -15.85 10.44
N ASP A 185 -10.01 -16.93 9.70
CA ASP A 185 -10.35 -16.95 8.27
C ASP A 185 -9.26 -16.35 7.37
N VAL A 186 -8.00 -16.33 7.83
CA VAL A 186 -6.84 -15.83 7.10
C VAL A 186 -5.84 -16.95 6.83
N LYS A 187 -5.49 -17.16 5.57
CA LYS A 187 -4.38 -18.04 5.16
C LYS A 187 -3.14 -17.20 4.92
N CYS A 188 -2.08 -17.42 5.72
CA CYS A 188 -0.84 -16.67 5.64
C CYS A 188 0.23 -17.43 4.86
N SER A 189 1.04 -16.70 4.07
CA SER A 189 2.27 -17.22 3.46
C SER A 189 3.40 -16.17 3.57
N PHE A 190 4.64 -16.66 3.59
CA PHE A 190 5.84 -15.85 3.81
C PHE A 190 6.83 -16.05 2.68
N ALA A 191 7.70 -15.05 2.44
CA ALA A 191 8.77 -15.06 1.43
C ALA A 191 8.31 -15.38 -0.02
N GLY A 192 7.00 -15.25 -0.30
CA GLY A 192 6.41 -15.64 -1.59
C GLY A 192 6.63 -14.67 -2.74
N ASP A 193 6.96 -13.41 -2.48
CA ASP A 193 7.19 -12.38 -3.50
C ASP A 193 8.61 -11.82 -3.40
N ARG A 194 9.23 -11.56 -4.56
CA ARG A 194 10.56 -10.92 -4.64
C ARG A 194 10.50 -9.42 -4.39
N THR A 195 9.32 -8.82 -4.56
CA THR A 195 9.12 -7.39 -4.33
C THR A 195 8.73 -7.17 -2.87
N PRO A 196 9.47 -6.33 -2.11
CA PRO A 196 9.10 -6.03 -0.73
C PRO A 196 7.67 -5.52 -0.63
N GLY A 197 6.86 -6.17 0.22
CA GLY A 197 5.46 -5.77 0.40
C GLY A 197 4.59 -6.79 1.11
N ALA A 198 3.31 -6.44 1.25
CA ALA A 198 2.25 -7.30 1.77
C ALA A 198 1.06 -7.28 0.81
N ARG A 199 0.46 -8.44 0.59
CA ARG A 199 -0.72 -8.60 -0.26
C ARG A 199 -1.83 -9.27 0.54
N LEU A 200 -2.99 -8.61 0.61
CA LEU A 200 -4.20 -9.16 1.19
C LEU A 200 -5.22 -9.37 0.09
N ARG A 201 -5.64 -10.61 -0.11
CA ARG A 201 -6.67 -10.96 -1.09
C ARG A 201 -7.89 -11.50 -0.38
N PHE A 202 -8.95 -10.72 -0.38
CA PHE A 202 -10.26 -11.09 0.15
C PHE A 202 -11.06 -11.80 -0.93
N SER A 203 -11.71 -12.91 -0.57
CA SER A 203 -12.56 -13.69 -1.47
C SER A 203 -14.01 -13.18 -1.42
N GLY A 204 -14.68 -13.19 -2.58
CA GLY A 204 -16.06 -12.74 -2.74
C GLY A 204 -16.19 -11.24 -3.09
N ASP A 205 -17.44 -10.81 -3.30
CA ASP A 205 -17.75 -9.41 -3.59
C ASP A 205 -17.92 -8.62 -2.28
N LEU A 206 -16.98 -7.73 -2.00
CA LEU A 206 -17.01 -6.89 -0.79
C LEU A 206 -18.12 -5.82 -0.81
N ARG A 207 -18.81 -5.61 -1.92
CA ARG A 207 -20.01 -4.75 -2.00
C ARG A 207 -21.20 -5.39 -1.28
N ALA A 208 -21.18 -6.71 -1.08
CA ALA A 208 -22.19 -7.44 -0.31
C ALA A 208 -22.09 -7.23 1.21
N PHE A 209 -21.12 -6.43 1.69
CA PHE A 209 -20.91 -6.12 3.10
C PHE A 209 -21.20 -4.63 3.33
N PRO A 210 -22.45 -4.25 3.63
CA PRO A 210 -22.79 -2.86 3.93
C PRO A 210 -22.12 -2.41 5.23
N VAL A 211 -21.64 -1.17 5.26
CA VAL A 211 -21.08 -0.54 6.46
C VAL A 211 -22.23 0.02 7.30
N ALA A 212 -22.28 -0.34 8.58
CA ALA A 212 -23.39 0.00 9.47
C ALA A 212 -23.60 1.50 9.67
N MET A 213 -22.53 2.31 9.58
CA MET A 213 -22.54 3.76 9.77
C MET A 213 -22.57 4.54 8.44
N ALA A 214 -22.88 3.90 7.31
CA ALA A 214 -22.87 4.52 6.00
C ALA A 214 -23.72 5.80 5.94
N ASP A 215 -23.10 6.92 5.62
CA ASP A 215 -23.74 8.22 5.46
C ASP A 215 -23.09 9.01 4.30
N THR A 216 -23.87 9.29 3.26
CA THR A 216 -23.36 9.96 2.06
C THR A 216 -22.88 11.39 2.33
N ASN A 217 -23.51 12.12 3.26
CA ASN A 217 -23.11 13.50 3.59
C ASN A 217 -21.81 13.50 4.43
N ALA A 218 -21.73 12.63 5.42
CA ALA A 218 -20.52 12.45 6.21
C ALA A 218 -19.33 11.99 5.34
N LEU A 219 -19.56 11.10 4.39
CA LEU A 219 -18.55 10.68 3.42
C LEU A 219 -18.04 11.86 2.57
N LYS A 220 -18.93 12.73 2.07
CA LYS A 220 -18.53 13.93 1.33
C LYS A 220 -17.65 14.86 2.17
N VAL A 221 -18.04 15.10 3.43
CA VAL A 221 -17.25 15.92 4.37
C VAL A 221 -15.86 15.30 4.59
N ALA A 222 -15.79 13.98 4.82
CA ALA A 222 -14.51 13.26 4.95
C ALA A 222 -13.64 13.43 3.70
N GLU A 223 -14.23 13.27 2.52
CA GLU A 223 -13.54 13.38 1.25
C GLU A 223 -12.97 14.79 1.01
N GLU A 224 -13.77 15.82 1.27
CA GLU A 224 -13.31 17.22 1.18
C GLU A 224 -12.15 17.50 2.15
N ARG A 225 -12.25 17.00 3.38
CA ARG A 225 -11.20 17.17 4.36
C ARG A 225 -9.92 16.42 4.01
N CYS A 226 -10.04 15.17 3.54
CA CYS A 226 -8.90 14.39 3.07
C CYS A 226 -8.21 15.06 1.87
N ARG A 227 -8.97 15.59 0.92
CA ARG A 227 -8.42 16.37 -0.21
C ARG A 227 -7.64 17.60 0.27
N ALA A 228 -8.20 18.36 1.20
CA ALA A 228 -7.52 19.53 1.78
C ALA A 228 -6.22 19.14 2.50
N LEU A 229 -6.24 18.06 3.29
CA LEU A 229 -5.05 17.56 3.98
C LEU A 229 -3.98 17.06 2.99
N VAL A 230 -4.37 16.35 1.95
CA VAL A 230 -3.44 15.97 0.87
C VAL A 230 -2.80 17.22 0.28
N GLN A 231 -3.52 18.29 0.01
CA GLN A 231 -2.97 19.55 -0.49
C GLN A 231 -2.00 20.21 0.50
N GLN A 232 -2.25 20.15 1.80
CA GLN A 232 -1.38 20.72 2.84
C GLN A 232 -0.06 19.95 3.03
N VAL A 233 -0.15 18.61 3.05
CA VAL A 233 1.03 17.73 3.14
C VAL A 233 1.86 17.80 1.87
N THR A 234 1.29 18.28 0.76
CA THR A 234 1.82 18.34 -0.59
C THR A 234 2.68 19.58 -0.93
N GLY A 235 3.36 20.20 0.00
CA GLY A 235 4.33 21.25 -0.29
C GLY A 235 5.65 20.72 -0.86
N VAL A 236 5.82 20.74 -2.17
CA VAL A 236 7.01 20.76 -3.04
C VAL A 236 7.17 19.69 -4.13
N ARG A 237 6.63 18.45 -4.03
CA ARG A 237 6.73 17.46 -5.15
C ARG A 237 5.51 16.54 -5.29
N GLN A 238 4.33 17.05 -5.06
CA GLN A 238 3.27 16.16 -4.58
C GLN A 238 2.04 16.12 -5.49
N PHE A 239 1.90 17.04 -6.39
CA PHE A 239 0.93 16.91 -7.47
C PHE A 239 1.36 15.82 -8.43
N ALA A 240 2.66 15.71 -8.70
CA ALA A 240 3.22 14.64 -9.53
C ALA A 240 2.96 13.25 -8.92
N ASP A 241 3.28 13.08 -7.63
CA ASP A 241 3.06 11.81 -6.92
C ASP A 241 1.57 11.46 -6.81
N TRP A 242 0.71 12.45 -6.53
CA TRP A 242 -0.73 12.25 -6.48
C TRP A 242 -1.30 11.87 -7.86
N VAL A 243 -0.90 12.58 -8.91
CA VAL A 243 -1.27 12.25 -10.28
C VAL A 243 -0.82 10.85 -10.63
N GLU A 244 0.42 10.48 -10.30
CA GLU A 244 0.97 9.16 -10.56
C GLU A 244 0.20 8.05 -9.82
N MET A 245 -0.13 8.28 -8.55
CA MET A 245 -0.94 7.37 -7.74
C MET A 245 -2.33 7.19 -8.35
N THR A 246 -3.01 8.30 -8.65
CA THR A 246 -4.37 8.26 -9.21
C THR A 246 -4.40 7.58 -10.58
N LEU A 247 -3.39 7.82 -11.43
CA LEU A 247 -3.26 7.14 -12.72
C LEU A 247 -3.09 5.62 -12.58
N ARG A 248 -2.51 5.13 -11.49
CA ARG A 248 -2.31 3.70 -11.24
C ARG A 248 -3.54 2.99 -10.69
N GLU A 249 -4.43 3.73 -10.01
CA GLU A 249 -5.60 3.16 -9.33
C GLU A 249 -6.77 2.84 -10.28
N VAL A 250 -6.79 3.42 -11.48
CA VAL A 250 -7.91 3.24 -12.40
C VAL A 250 -7.75 1.97 -13.23
N SER A 251 -8.71 1.08 -13.11
CA SER A 251 -8.72 -0.23 -13.78
C SER A 251 -9.07 -0.17 -15.28
N ASN A 252 -9.83 0.84 -15.71
CA ASN A 252 -10.38 0.96 -17.07
C ASN A 252 -10.01 2.30 -17.70
N GLY A 253 -8.85 2.37 -18.33
CA GLY A 253 -8.35 3.58 -18.99
C GLY A 253 -7.76 4.59 -17.99
N LEU A 254 -6.75 5.35 -18.41
CA LEU A 254 -6.15 6.36 -17.55
C LEU A 254 -7.00 7.64 -17.57
N PRO A 255 -7.24 8.26 -16.39
CA PRO A 255 -7.93 9.53 -16.32
C PRO A 255 -7.16 10.62 -17.07
N THR A 256 -7.90 11.50 -17.70
CA THR A 256 -7.37 12.67 -18.39
C THR A 256 -6.91 13.74 -17.39
N LEU A 257 -6.09 14.67 -17.84
CA LEU A 257 -5.70 15.83 -17.03
C LEU A 257 -6.93 16.63 -16.54
N ALA A 258 -7.99 16.70 -17.35
CA ALA A 258 -9.22 17.41 -16.98
C ALA A 258 -9.96 16.72 -15.83
N GLU A 259 -10.07 15.39 -15.87
CA GLU A 259 -10.66 14.60 -14.80
C GLU A 259 -9.84 14.70 -13.51
N LEU A 260 -8.51 14.61 -13.60
CA LEU A 260 -7.63 14.78 -12.44
C LEU A 260 -7.73 16.20 -11.86
N ALA A 261 -7.78 17.23 -12.70
CA ALA A 261 -7.95 18.60 -12.24
C ALA A 261 -9.31 18.80 -11.55
N ALA A 262 -10.37 18.22 -12.10
CA ALA A 262 -11.71 18.24 -11.50
C ALA A 262 -11.74 17.54 -10.15
N MET A 263 -11.05 16.39 -9.98
CA MET A 263 -10.93 15.68 -8.71
C MET A 263 -10.27 16.53 -7.61
N LEU A 264 -9.42 17.49 -8.00
CA LEU A 264 -8.76 18.42 -7.08
C LEU A 264 -9.46 19.78 -6.97
N ASN A 265 -10.59 19.98 -7.65
CA ASN A 265 -11.25 21.28 -7.81
C ASN A 265 -10.31 22.36 -8.37
N LEU A 266 -9.41 21.97 -9.27
CA LEU A 266 -8.46 22.84 -9.96
C LEU A 266 -8.85 22.97 -11.44
N SER A 267 -8.38 24.07 -12.07
CA SER A 267 -8.34 24.12 -13.53
C SER A 267 -7.16 23.27 -14.06
N THR A 268 -7.29 22.75 -15.28
CA THR A 268 -6.20 22.05 -15.97
C THR A 268 -4.92 22.88 -16.05
N ARG A 269 -5.07 24.20 -16.25
CA ARG A 269 -3.96 25.17 -16.24
C ARG A 269 -3.25 25.22 -14.89
N THR A 270 -4.03 25.20 -13.81
CA THR A 270 -3.48 25.25 -12.45
C THR A 270 -2.72 23.97 -12.12
N LEU A 271 -3.29 22.80 -12.44
CA LEU A 271 -2.65 21.51 -12.22
C LEU A 271 -1.35 21.39 -13.06
N ASN A 272 -1.36 21.76 -14.34
CA ASN A 272 -0.16 21.79 -15.16
C ASN A 272 0.93 22.68 -14.56
N ARG A 273 0.58 23.90 -14.11
CA ARG A 273 1.54 24.80 -13.48
C ARG A 273 2.18 24.23 -12.22
N TYR A 274 1.42 23.44 -11.45
CA TYR A 274 1.98 22.75 -10.29
C TYR A 274 2.94 21.63 -10.70
N LEU A 275 2.59 20.82 -11.70
CA LEU A 275 3.45 19.77 -12.23
C LEU A 275 4.75 20.37 -12.82
N GLU A 276 4.65 21.46 -13.56
CA GLU A 276 5.82 22.18 -14.11
C GLU A 276 6.75 22.70 -13.00
N ARG A 277 6.21 23.23 -11.90
CA ARG A 277 7.00 23.63 -10.72
C ARG A 277 7.69 22.46 -10.04
N GLU A 278 7.12 21.27 -10.16
CA GLU A 278 7.71 20.03 -9.69
C GLU A 278 8.68 19.39 -10.69
N GLY A 279 8.92 20.05 -11.83
CA GLY A 279 9.87 19.62 -12.87
C GLY A 279 9.36 18.45 -13.71
N THR A 280 8.03 18.27 -13.84
CA THR A 280 7.41 17.23 -14.64
C THR A 280 6.17 17.72 -15.39
N SER A 281 5.56 16.85 -16.20
CA SER A 281 4.32 17.12 -16.91
C SER A 281 3.36 15.95 -16.79
N PHE A 282 2.05 16.21 -16.95
CA PHE A 282 1.05 15.14 -16.99
C PHE A 282 1.38 14.09 -18.05
N ARG A 283 1.87 14.53 -19.22
CA ARG A 283 2.24 13.61 -20.32
C ARG A 283 3.37 12.66 -19.93
N GLU A 284 4.37 13.15 -19.21
CA GLU A 284 5.50 12.33 -18.71
C GLU A 284 5.04 11.34 -17.65
N LEU A 285 4.22 11.80 -16.69
CA LEU A 285 3.67 10.95 -15.64
C LEU A 285 2.76 9.85 -16.22
N ALA A 286 1.79 10.25 -17.04
CA ALA A 286 0.87 9.31 -17.70
C ALA A 286 1.63 8.29 -18.55
N GLY A 287 2.60 8.74 -19.35
CA GLY A 287 3.39 7.84 -20.18
C GLY A 287 4.27 6.88 -19.35
N ARG A 288 4.79 7.29 -18.20
CA ARG A 288 5.54 6.42 -17.27
C ARG A 288 4.63 5.37 -16.67
N VAL A 289 3.50 5.78 -16.10
CA VAL A 289 2.53 4.86 -15.51
C VAL A 289 1.96 3.88 -16.52
N GLN A 290 1.61 4.35 -17.74
CA GLN A 290 1.18 3.45 -18.83
C GLN A 290 2.22 2.38 -19.13
N HIS A 291 3.50 2.78 -19.20
CA HIS A 291 4.58 1.85 -19.47
C HIS A 291 4.77 0.81 -18.37
N GLU A 292 4.74 1.23 -17.10
CA GLU A 292 4.89 0.32 -15.96
C GLU A 292 3.72 -0.67 -15.87
N LEU A 293 2.48 -0.19 -16.05
CA LEU A 293 1.29 -1.06 -16.10
C LEU A 293 1.33 -2.01 -17.31
N ALA A 294 1.87 -1.57 -18.45
CA ALA A 294 2.06 -2.43 -19.62
C ALA A 294 3.05 -3.57 -19.30
N CYS A 295 4.20 -3.24 -18.70
CA CYS A 295 5.20 -4.23 -18.30
C CYS A 295 4.61 -5.25 -17.30
N GLU A 296 3.86 -4.77 -16.30
CA GLU A 296 3.20 -5.62 -15.31
C GLU A 296 2.18 -6.57 -15.97
N ARG A 297 1.27 -6.05 -16.82
CA ARG A 297 0.25 -6.84 -17.50
C ARG A 297 0.86 -7.83 -18.50
N LEU A 298 1.92 -7.44 -19.22
CA LEU A 298 2.64 -8.34 -20.12
C LEU A 298 3.31 -9.49 -19.38
N ALA A 299 3.84 -9.26 -18.18
CA ALA A 299 4.52 -10.27 -17.38
C ALA A 299 3.56 -11.22 -16.66
N THR A 300 2.43 -10.67 -16.14
CA THR A 300 1.59 -11.41 -15.17
C THR A 300 0.24 -11.85 -15.71
N SER A 301 -0.30 -11.18 -16.75
CA SER A 301 -1.65 -11.49 -17.25
C SER A 301 -1.65 -12.42 -18.47
N THR A 302 -2.80 -13.06 -18.71
CA THR A 302 -3.07 -13.86 -19.93
C THR A 302 -3.70 -13.01 -21.05
N LEU A 303 -3.94 -11.72 -20.82
CA LEU A 303 -4.55 -10.82 -21.79
C LEU A 303 -3.74 -10.74 -23.09
N SER A 304 -4.40 -10.62 -24.22
CA SER A 304 -3.75 -10.35 -25.51
C SER A 304 -3.09 -8.96 -25.50
N ILE A 305 -2.14 -8.73 -26.39
CA ILE A 305 -1.49 -7.42 -26.56
C ILE A 305 -2.53 -6.34 -26.89
N THR A 306 -3.55 -6.70 -27.64
CA THR A 306 -4.65 -5.82 -28.02
C THR A 306 -5.50 -5.43 -26.81
N GLU A 307 -5.89 -6.39 -25.97
CA GLU A 307 -6.64 -6.12 -24.73
C GLU A 307 -5.83 -5.26 -23.76
N ILE A 308 -4.52 -5.51 -23.62
CA ILE A 308 -3.65 -4.67 -22.82
C ILE A 308 -3.61 -3.24 -23.36
N ALA A 309 -3.46 -3.06 -24.68
CA ALA A 309 -3.46 -1.73 -25.29
C ALA A 309 -4.74 -0.94 -24.97
N TYR A 310 -5.91 -1.55 -25.18
CA TYR A 310 -7.20 -0.91 -24.89
C TYR A 310 -7.38 -0.64 -23.39
N SER A 311 -7.01 -1.58 -22.53
CA SER A 311 -7.10 -1.41 -21.06
C SER A 311 -6.21 -0.29 -20.52
N LEU A 312 -5.18 0.12 -21.25
CA LEU A 312 -4.30 1.24 -20.95
C LEU A 312 -4.72 2.55 -21.64
N GLY A 313 -5.87 2.56 -22.35
CA GLY A 313 -6.43 3.75 -22.99
C GLY A 313 -5.83 4.07 -24.36
N PHE A 314 -5.10 3.13 -24.99
CA PHE A 314 -4.64 3.32 -26.38
C PHE A 314 -5.79 3.08 -27.36
N ARG A 315 -5.88 3.91 -28.40
CA ARG A 315 -6.89 3.79 -29.46
C ARG A 315 -6.67 2.57 -30.38
N ASP A 316 -5.42 2.17 -30.51
CA ASP A 316 -5.03 1.03 -31.35
C ASP A 316 -3.72 0.39 -30.86
N THR A 317 -3.50 -0.85 -31.26
CA THR A 317 -2.33 -1.64 -30.88
C THR A 317 -1.02 -1.11 -31.50
N ALA A 318 -1.11 -0.41 -32.65
CA ALA A 318 0.08 0.14 -33.32
C ALA A 318 0.65 1.32 -32.53
N ASN A 319 -0.21 2.20 -32.02
CA ASN A 319 0.19 3.30 -31.13
C ASN A 319 0.76 2.79 -29.81
N PHE A 320 0.14 1.77 -29.21
CA PHE A 320 0.66 1.09 -28.03
C PHE A 320 2.06 0.52 -28.29
N THR A 321 2.23 -0.25 -29.37
CA THR A 321 3.50 -0.90 -29.70
C THR A 321 4.63 0.11 -29.92
N ARG A 322 4.36 1.23 -30.60
CA ARG A 322 5.33 2.33 -30.79
C ARG A 322 5.72 2.96 -29.47
N ALA A 323 4.73 3.31 -28.63
CA ALA A 323 4.97 3.93 -27.32
C ALA A 323 5.75 3.00 -26.39
N PHE A 324 5.40 1.71 -26.36
CA PHE A 324 6.09 0.72 -25.56
C PHE A 324 7.53 0.51 -26.04
N ARG A 325 7.74 0.33 -27.34
CA ARG A 325 9.08 0.13 -27.91
C ARG A 325 10.00 1.32 -27.68
N SER A 326 9.48 2.54 -27.75
CA SER A 326 10.23 3.78 -27.47
C SER A 326 10.78 3.80 -26.03
N ARG A 327 10.13 3.15 -25.08
CA ARG A 327 10.54 3.16 -23.66
C ARG A 327 11.27 1.87 -23.25
N ALA A 328 10.80 0.71 -23.73
CA ALA A 328 11.35 -0.60 -23.37
C ALA A 328 12.51 -1.05 -24.28
N GLY A 329 12.73 -0.40 -25.41
CA GLY A 329 13.73 -0.80 -26.41
C GLY A 329 13.37 -2.08 -27.21
N CYS A 330 12.24 -2.74 -26.89
CA CYS A 330 11.79 -3.97 -27.56
C CYS A 330 10.26 -3.94 -27.75
N SER A 331 9.73 -4.88 -28.58
CA SER A 331 8.28 -4.96 -28.75
C SER A 331 7.58 -5.55 -27.53
N PRO A 332 6.27 -5.26 -27.33
CA PRO A 332 5.48 -5.88 -26.25
C PRO A 332 5.52 -7.41 -26.27
N ARG A 333 5.58 -8.01 -27.47
CA ARG A 333 5.67 -9.45 -27.64
C ARG A 333 7.00 -10.00 -27.15
N ASP A 334 8.11 -9.39 -27.59
CA ASP A 334 9.46 -9.80 -27.17
C ASP A 334 9.64 -9.65 -25.67
N TYR A 335 9.07 -8.59 -25.08
CA TYR A 335 9.10 -8.36 -23.65
C TYR A 335 8.36 -9.48 -22.89
N ARG A 336 7.16 -9.83 -23.33
CA ARG A 336 6.35 -10.92 -22.76
C ARG A 336 7.08 -12.25 -22.82
N ASP A 337 7.64 -12.58 -23.98
CA ASP A 337 8.32 -13.86 -24.20
C ASP A 337 9.57 -13.98 -23.30
N ARG A 338 10.35 -12.93 -23.16
CA ARG A 338 11.50 -12.87 -22.25
C ARG A 338 11.11 -13.03 -20.78
N THR A 339 10.09 -12.33 -20.31
CA THR A 339 9.67 -12.40 -18.91
C THR A 339 9.09 -13.75 -18.54
N ARG A 340 8.35 -14.39 -19.44
CA ARG A 340 7.81 -15.75 -19.24
C ARG A 340 8.90 -16.81 -19.25
N SER A 341 9.88 -16.70 -20.16
CA SER A 341 11.03 -17.61 -20.20
C SER A 341 11.88 -17.51 -18.93
N GLN A 342 12.10 -16.32 -18.41
CA GLN A 342 12.82 -16.12 -17.14
C GLN A 342 12.06 -16.72 -15.95
N SER A 343 10.74 -16.56 -15.91
CA SER A 343 9.90 -17.14 -14.84
C SER A 343 9.89 -18.67 -14.91
N ALA A 344 9.85 -19.27 -16.10
CA ALA A 344 9.89 -20.72 -16.31
C ALA A 344 11.25 -21.32 -15.92
N SER A 345 12.36 -20.64 -16.25
CA SER A 345 13.72 -21.08 -15.90
C SER A 345 13.94 -21.13 -14.39
N ILE A 346 13.36 -20.18 -13.66
CA ILE A 346 13.45 -20.10 -12.19
C ILE A 346 12.57 -21.19 -11.53
N ALA A 347 11.39 -21.47 -12.08
CA ALA A 347 10.52 -22.54 -11.62
C ALA A 347 11.11 -23.93 -11.88
N GLY A 348 11.86 -24.08 -12.98
CA GLY A 348 12.57 -25.32 -13.34
C GLY A 348 13.77 -25.60 -12.42
N ALA A 349 14.52 -24.57 -12.04
CA ALA A 349 15.67 -24.70 -11.12
C ALA A 349 15.28 -25.10 -9.68
N ALA A 350 14.03 -24.83 -9.28
CA ALA A 350 13.49 -25.20 -7.96
C ALA A 350 12.97 -26.66 -7.89
N ARG A 351 13.02 -27.41 -8.99
CA ARG A 351 12.46 -28.79 -9.10
C ARG A 351 13.49 -29.88 -9.39
N SER A 352 14.76 -29.71 -9.09
CA SER A 352 15.71 -30.81 -9.12
C SER A 352 15.58 -31.67 -7.86
N PRO A 353 14.99 -32.88 -7.90
CA PRO A 353 15.00 -33.77 -6.77
C PRO A 353 16.43 -34.35 -6.65
N GLY A 354 16.98 -34.31 -5.44
CA GLY A 354 18.22 -35.01 -5.13
C GLY A 354 18.06 -36.51 -5.39
N GLU A 355 18.95 -37.07 -6.21
CA GLU A 355 19.11 -38.49 -6.36
C GLU A 355 19.45 -39.13 -5.00
N PRO A 356 18.86 -40.28 -4.63
CA PRO A 356 19.28 -41.02 -3.47
C PRO A 356 20.63 -41.70 -3.73
N VAL A 357 21.60 -41.43 -2.85
CA VAL A 357 22.87 -42.13 -2.82
C VAL A 357 22.59 -43.59 -2.44
N PRO A 358 23.06 -44.64 -3.18
CA PRO A 358 22.92 -46.00 -2.77
C PRO A 358 23.91 -46.30 -1.64
N LEU A 359 23.37 -46.78 -0.52
CA LEU A 359 24.14 -47.41 0.55
C LEU A 359 24.66 -48.77 0.01
N SER A 360 25.99 -48.92 0.01
CA SER A 360 26.71 -50.19 -0.02
C SER A 360 27.60 -50.30 1.21
#